data_1520ffcd7f6302af6f7da0b1283a70ba
#
_entry.id   1520ffcd7f6302af6f7da0b1283a70ba
#
_cell.length_a   1.000
_cell.length_b   1.000
_cell.length_c   1.000
_cell.angle_alpha   90.00
_cell.angle_beta   90.00
_cell.angle_gamma   90.00
#
_symmetry.space_group_name_H-M   'P 1'
#
loop_
_entity.id
_entity.type
_entity.pdbx_description
1 polymer ?
#
loop_
_entity_poly.entity_id
_entity_poly.type
_entity_poly.pdbx_seq_one_letter_code
_entity_poly.pdbx_strand_id
1 'polypeptide(L)'
;MSNKVPQIRFNGYSDAWEERKFSDLYKKNLERNKEQFGSDRTISIATMRFKEEGNGASEDSLASYKVLREGDVAFEGHTSKQFAFGRFVLNDIGDGIMSPRFTTLRPTQDMPIAFWKQYIHYEPIMRYPIVHSTKLGTMMNELVVDEFLNQSVLVPSVTEQLKIGQLLTLVDNLIAANQRKLDLLKEQKKGYLQKMFPKNGAKVPELRFAGFADDWEERKLGEIFNYEQPTKYIVKSTEYDDTFNTPVLTAGKSFLLGYTDEITGIKNATVENPVVIFDDFTTGSHYVDFPFKIKSSAMKLLSLNDNSDNFYFMFNTLKNIKYIPQSHERHWISKFSEFEIYKPSQEEQQKIGSFFKQLDDTIALHQRKLYLLKEQKKGYLQKMFV
;
A
#
# COMPACT_ATOMS: atom_id res chain seq x y z
N MET A 1 -13.37 -5.56 -34.54
CA MET A 1 -12.14 -6.29 -34.85
C MET A 1 -11.24 -6.21 -33.64
N SER A 2 -10.88 -7.32 -33.03
CA SER A 2 -9.93 -7.36 -31.92
C SER A 2 -8.59 -6.82 -32.41
N ASN A 3 -8.07 -5.82 -31.73
CA ASN A 3 -6.79 -5.19 -32.10
C ASN A 3 -5.67 -6.17 -31.68
N LYS A 4 -5.11 -6.94 -32.64
CA LYS A 4 -4.06 -7.95 -32.36
C LYS A 4 -2.67 -7.34 -32.13
N VAL A 5 -2.60 -6.01 -31.97
CA VAL A 5 -1.35 -5.26 -31.80
C VAL A 5 -1.48 -4.37 -30.56
N PRO A 6 -0.57 -4.47 -29.56
CA PRO A 6 -0.57 -3.61 -28.40
C PRO A 6 -0.40 -2.12 -28.74
N GLN A 7 -0.91 -1.23 -27.88
CA GLN A 7 -0.74 0.22 -28.04
C GLN A 7 0.72 0.68 -27.81
N ILE A 8 1.43 -0.01 -26.93
CA ILE A 8 2.84 0.25 -26.63
C ILE A 8 3.63 -1.02 -26.85
N ARG A 9 4.72 -0.92 -27.61
CA ARG A 9 5.65 -2.02 -27.90
C ARG A 9 7.10 -1.53 -27.88
N PHE A 10 8.01 -2.45 -27.76
CA PHE A 10 9.44 -2.17 -27.99
C PHE A 10 9.73 -1.91 -29.47
N ASN A 11 10.69 -1.06 -29.74
CA ASN A 11 11.13 -0.82 -31.11
C ASN A 11 11.60 -2.13 -31.78
N GLY A 12 11.19 -2.32 -33.03
CA GLY A 12 11.52 -3.50 -33.82
C GLY A 12 10.47 -4.61 -33.79
N TYR A 13 9.33 -4.40 -33.11
CA TYR A 13 8.19 -5.31 -33.13
C TYR A 13 6.98 -4.62 -33.78
N SER A 14 6.54 -5.12 -34.94
CA SER A 14 5.40 -4.57 -35.72
C SER A 14 4.31 -5.61 -35.96
N ASP A 15 4.68 -6.91 -35.97
CA ASP A 15 3.77 -7.98 -36.38
C ASP A 15 2.65 -8.18 -35.36
N ALA A 16 1.47 -8.56 -35.83
CA ALA A 16 0.36 -8.93 -34.95
C ALA A 16 0.75 -10.10 -34.05
N TRP A 17 0.24 -10.11 -32.82
CA TRP A 17 0.40 -11.25 -31.94
C TRP A 17 -0.33 -12.47 -32.51
N GLU A 18 0.25 -13.64 -32.31
CA GLU A 18 -0.27 -14.92 -32.78
C GLU A 18 -1.38 -15.42 -31.88
N GLU A 19 -2.49 -15.85 -32.47
CA GLU A 19 -3.55 -16.53 -31.74
C GLU A 19 -3.19 -17.99 -31.51
N ARG A 20 -3.06 -18.42 -30.24
CA ARG A 20 -2.69 -19.75 -29.84
C ARG A 20 -3.72 -20.35 -28.89
N LYS A 21 -4.04 -21.63 -29.08
CA LYS A 21 -4.86 -22.34 -28.08
C LYS A 21 -4.05 -22.59 -26.80
N PHE A 22 -4.74 -22.61 -25.66
CA PHE A 22 -4.07 -23.00 -24.41
C PHE A 22 -3.55 -24.43 -24.45
N SER A 23 -4.14 -25.35 -25.25
CA SER A 23 -3.61 -26.71 -25.49
C SER A 23 -2.23 -26.71 -26.13
N ASP A 24 -1.87 -25.70 -26.90
CA ASP A 24 -0.54 -25.58 -27.50
C ASP A 24 0.51 -25.09 -26.48
N LEU A 25 0.06 -24.41 -25.44
CA LEU A 25 0.88 -23.75 -24.44
C LEU A 25 0.99 -24.59 -23.15
N TYR A 26 -0.10 -25.24 -22.75
CA TYR A 26 -0.21 -25.98 -21.49
C TYR A 26 -0.87 -27.34 -21.68
N LYS A 27 -0.53 -28.26 -20.80
CA LYS A 27 -1.18 -29.56 -20.64
C LYS A 27 -1.52 -29.83 -19.17
N LYS A 28 -2.45 -30.75 -18.92
CA LYS A 28 -2.83 -31.13 -17.55
C LYS A 28 -1.61 -31.70 -16.81
N ASN A 29 -1.33 -31.19 -15.63
CA ASN A 29 -0.28 -31.72 -14.77
C ASN A 29 -0.84 -32.91 -13.95
N LEU A 30 -0.26 -34.08 -14.16
CA LEU A 30 -0.64 -35.35 -13.50
C LEU A 30 0.44 -35.83 -12.53
N GLU A 31 1.57 -35.14 -12.41
CA GLU A 31 2.69 -35.53 -11.56
C GLU A 31 2.29 -35.55 -10.09
N ARG A 32 2.56 -36.67 -9.41
CA ARG A 32 2.32 -36.85 -7.98
C ARG A 32 3.64 -36.85 -7.21
N ASN A 33 3.60 -36.46 -5.95
CA ASN A 33 4.79 -36.30 -5.12
C ASN A 33 5.57 -37.61 -4.92
N LYS A 34 4.89 -38.73 -4.70
CA LYS A 34 5.56 -40.04 -4.49
C LYS A 34 6.78 -39.93 -3.55
N GLU A 35 6.64 -39.19 -2.45
CA GLU A 35 7.68 -39.01 -1.43
C GLU A 35 8.90 -38.17 -1.87
N GLN A 36 8.81 -37.45 -2.99
CA GLN A 36 9.92 -36.65 -3.52
C GLN A 36 10.18 -35.36 -2.70
N PHE A 37 9.13 -34.75 -2.14
CA PHE A 37 9.19 -33.50 -1.38
C PHE A 37 8.50 -33.64 -0.03
N GLY A 38 9.08 -33.05 1.04
CA GLY A 38 8.51 -32.96 2.36
C GLY A 38 7.48 -31.82 2.50
N SER A 39 6.93 -31.68 3.70
CA SER A 39 5.91 -30.68 4.04
C SER A 39 6.42 -29.22 3.87
N ASP A 40 7.72 -28.99 4.10
CA ASP A 40 8.41 -27.71 3.94
C ASP A 40 8.38 -27.17 2.50
N ARG A 41 8.18 -28.08 1.52
CA ARG A 41 8.04 -27.74 0.10
C ARG A 41 6.59 -27.55 -0.35
N THR A 42 5.65 -27.47 0.60
CA THR A 42 4.24 -27.19 0.28
C THR A 42 4.07 -25.75 -0.16
N ILE A 43 3.50 -25.56 -1.37
CA ILE A 43 3.25 -24.24 -1.96
C ILE A 43 1.84 -23.75 -1.61
N SER A 44 1.75 -22.54 -1.08
CA SER A 44 0.48 -21.83 -0.93
C SER A 44 0.05 -21.21 -2.24
N ILE A 45 -1.12 -21.59 -2.76
CA ILE A 45 -1.65 -21.00 -4.00
C ILE A 45 -1.95 -19.50 -3.87
N ALA A 46 -2.42 -19.07 -2.70
CA ALA A 46 -2.82 -17.68 -2.48
C ALA A 46 -1.64 -16.70 -2.53
N THR A 47 -0.45 -17.13 -2.09
CA THR A 47 0.73 -16.26 -1.94
C THR A 47 1.89 -16.66 -2.84
N MET A 48 1.85 -17.84 -3.46
CA MET A 48 2.94 -18.49 -4.18
C MET A 48 4.24 -18.42 -3.35
N ARG A 49 4.19 -19.03 -2.15
CA ARG A 49 5.31 -19.17 -1.22
C ARG A 49 5.32 -20.57 -0.62
N PHE A 50 6.49 -21.04 -0.27
CA PHE A 50 6.59 -22.24 0.55
C PHE A 50 6.03 -21.97 1.95
N LYS A 51 5.40 -23.00 2.52
CA LYS A 51 4.93 -23.02 3.91
C LYS A 51 5.92 -23.82 4.73
N GLU A 52 6.75 -23.16 5.51
CA GLU A 52 7.79 -23.80 6.32
C GLU A 52 7.25 -24.90 7.26
N GLU A 53 6.06 -24.68 7.82
CA GLU A 53 5.38 -25.66 8.69
C GLU A 53 4.40 -26.58 7.93
N GLY A 54 4.42 -26.55 6.58
CA GLY A 54 3.45 -27.26 5.76
C GLY A 54 2.02 -26.68 5.90
N ASN A 55 1.01 -27.51 5.59
CA ASN A 55 -0.41 -27.13 5.68
C ASN A 55 -1.21 -28.02 6.66
N GLY A 56 -0.51 -28.70 7.58
CA GLY A 56 -1.12 -29.62 8.56
C GLY A 56 -1.52 -30.99 7.99
N ALA A 57 -1.11 -31.32 6.77
CA ALA A 57 -1.33 -32.63 6.20
C ALA A 57 -0.36 -33.66 6.82
N SER A 58 -0.81 -34.90 7.03
CA SER A 58 0.06 -36.00 7.45
C SER A 58 1.07 -36.33 6.35
N GLU A 59 2.25 -36.80 6.70
CA GLU A 59 3.30 -37.18 5.73
C GLU A 59 2.78 -38.19 4.71
N ASP A 60 2.02 -39.23 5.12
CA ASP A 60 1.42 -40.20 4.25
C ASP A 60 0.50 -39.58 3.18
N SER A 61 -0.18 -38.47 3.53
CA SER A 61 -1.06 -37.78 2.60
C SER A 61 -0.29 -36.97 1.54
N LEU A 62 0.96 -36.58 1.82
CA LEU A 62 1.78 -35.81 0.89
C LEU A 62 2.12 -36.54 -0.39
N ALA A 63 2.16 -37.88 -0.36
CA ALA A 63 2.38 -38.74 -1.56
C ALA A 63 1.31 -38.48 -2.64
N SER A 64 0.10 -38.11 -2.24
CA SER A 64 -1.02 -37.76 -3.13
C SER A 64 -0.95 -36.38 -3.74
N TYR A 65 -0.11 -35.48 -3.18
CA TYR A 65 0.00 -34.11 -3.63
C TYR A 65 0.53 -34.02 -5.07
N LYS A 66 0.17 -32.92 -5.75
CA LYS A 66 0.67 -32.63 -7.08
C LYS A 66 2.04 -31.95 -6.97
N VAL A 67 2.97 -32.38 -7.81
CA VAL A 67 4.26 -31.69 -7.96
C VAL A 67 4.06 -30.50 -8.89
N LEU A 68 4.41 -29.30 -8.42
CA LEU A 68 4.53 -28.10 -9.22
C LEU A 68 6.01 -27.85 -9.51
N ARG A 69 6.37 -27.90 -10.78
CA ARG A 69 7.68 -27.46 -11.25
C ARG A 69 7.66 -25.96 -11.50
N GLU A 70 8.82 -25.34 -11.54
CA GLU A 70 8.93 -23.95 -11.94
C GLU A 70 8.33 -23.75 -13.34
N GLY A 71 7.46 -22.73 -13.51
CA GLY A 71 6.67 -22.51 -14.72
C GLY A 71 5.29 -23.17 -14.75
N ASP A 72 5.01 -24.17 -13.91
CA ASP A 72 3.66 -24.73 -13.78
C ASP A 72 2.68 -23.67 -13.26
N VAL A 73 1.42 -23.77 -13.67
CA VAL A 73 0.36 -22.88 -13.20
C VAL A 73 -0.70 -23.64 -12.40
N ALA A 74 -1.24 -23.01 -11.39
CA ALA A 74 -2.32 -23.53 -10.58
C ALA A 74 -3.55 -22.64 -10.67
N PHE A 75 -4.74 -23.24 -10.74
CA PHE A 75 -6.01 -22.51 -10.72
C PHE A 75 -6.52 -22.37 -9.30
N GLU A 76 -6.70 -21.14 -8.85
CA GLU A 76 -7.34 -20.77 -7.59
C GLU A 76 -8.79 -20.38 -7.86
N GLY A 77 -9.72 -21.28 -7.53
CA GLY A 77 -11.15 -21.09 -7.77
C GLY A 77 -11.87 -20.22 -6.73
N HIS A 78 -11.19 -19.75 -5.68
CA HIS A 78 -11.77 -18.82 -4.72
C HIS A 78 -12.05 -17.46 -5.39
N THR A 79 -13.28 -16.99 -5.18
CA THR A 79 -13.71 -15.71 -5.76
C THR A 79 -13.24 -14.53 -4.91
N SER A 80 -12.94 -13.43 -5.58
CA SER A 80 -12.63 -12.15 -4.95
C SER A 80 -13.24 -11.01 -5.75
N LYS A 81 -13.22 -9.80 -5.20
CA LYS A 81 -13.71 -8.59 -5.90
C LYS A 81 -12.99 -8.39 -7.25
N GLN A 82 -11.71 -8.76 -7.34
CA GLN A 82 -10.92 -8.64 -8.57
C GLN A 82 -11.07 -9.86 -9.50
N PHE A 83 -11.22 -11.07 -8.94
CA PHE A 83 -11.27 -12.33 -9.67
C PHE A 83 -12.58 -13.07 -9.36
N ALA A 84 -13.66 -12.65 -10.01
CA ALA A 84 -15.00 -13.18 -9.75
C ALA A 84 -15.18 -14.67 -10.10
N PHE A 85 -14.35 -15.22 -10.99
CA PHE A 85 -14.44 -16.61 -11.45
C PHE A 85 -13.22 -17.46 -11.03
N GLY A 86 -12.30 -16.89 -10.28
CA GLY A 86 -11.01 -17.49 -9.95
C GLY A 86 -9.88 -16.91 -10.78
N ARG A 87 -8.67 -17.41 -10.56
CA ARG A 87 -7.46 -16.94 -11.26
C ARG A 87 -6.43 -18.04 -11.42
N PHE A 88 -5.52 -17.87 -12.36
CA PHE A 88 -4.30 -18.66 -12.42
C PHE A 88 -3.15 -17.97 -11.67
N VAL A 89 -2.31 -18.81 -11.06
CA VAL A 89 -1.06 -18.37 -10.40
C VAL A 89 0.07 -19.23 -10.93
N LEU A 90 1.15 -18.61 -11.40
CA LEU A 90 2.33 -19.31 -11.93
C LEU A 90 3.33 -19.56 -10.81
N ASN A 91 3.90 -20.77 -10.78
CA ASN A 91 4.99 -21.11 -9.87
C ASN A 91 6.32 -20.55 -10.38
N ASP A 92 6.87 -19.56 -9.71
CA ASP A 92 8.17 -18.95 -9.99
C ASP A 92 9.14 -19.01 -8.80
N ILE A 93 8.86 -19.90 -7.83
CA ILE A 93 9.65 -20.04 -6.60
C ILE A 93 10.46 -21.33 -6.53
N GLY A 94 10.43 -22.12 -7.62
CA GLY A 94 11.06 -23.44 -7.70
C GLY A 94 10.13 -24.60 -7.37
N ASP A 95 10.64 -25.80 -7.50
CA ASP A 95 9.87 -27.04 -7.38
C ASP A 95 9.31 -27.26 -5.97
N GLY A 96 8.06 -27.70 -5.90
CA GLY A 96 7.38 -28.03 -4.66
C GLY A 96 6.10 -28.78 -4.86
N ILE A 97 5.29 -28.91 -3.83
CA ILE A 97 4.04 -29.67 -3.84
C ILE A 97 2.83 -28.80 -3.49
N MET A 98 1.69 -29.15 -4.06
CA MET A 98 0.41 -28.47 -3.82
C MET A 98 -0.71 -29.47 -3.57
N SER A 99 -1.67 -29.10 -2.74
CA SER A 99 -2.85 -29.92 -2.44
C SER A 99 -3.51 -30.44 -3.74
N PRO A 100 -3.91 -31.72 -3.80
CA PRO A 100 -4.51 -32.33 -5.00
C PRO A 100 -5.84 -31.70 -5.42
N ARG A 101 -6.47 -30.92 -4.53
CA ARG A 101 -7.73 -30.19 -4.79
C ARG A 101 -7.61 -29.09 -5.85
N PHE A 102 -6.41 -28.53 -6.04
CA PHE A 102 -6.21 -27.47 -7.03
C PHE A 102 -5.90 -28.07 -8.40
N THR A 103 -6.49 -27.48 -9.45
CA THR A 103 -6.15 -27.82 -10.83
C THR A 103 -4.80 -27.20 -11.18
N THR A 104 -3.91 -27.98 -11.77
CA THR A 104 -2.58 -27.55 -12.17
C THR A 104 -2.31 -27.90 -13.62
N LEU A 105 -1.69 -27.00 -14.35
CA LEU A 105 -1.28 -27.19 -15.74
C LEU A 105 0.23 -26.98 -15.86
N ARG A 106 0.84 -27.73 -16.78
CA ARG A 106 2.27 -27.66 -17.07
C ARG A 106 2.50 -27.12 -18.46
N PRO A 107 3.49 -26.24 -18.66
CA PRO A 107 3.90 -25.81 -19.99
C PRO A 107 4.23 -27.01 -20.90
N THR A 108 3.90 -26.88 -22.18
CA THR A 108 4.23 -27.89 -23.20
C THR A 108 5.67 -27.73 -23.71
N GLN A 109 6.25 -26.56 -23.54
CA GLN A 109 7.59 -26.14 -23.92
C GLN A 109 8.12 -25.12 -22.92
N ASP A 110 9.42 -24.80 -23.00
CA ASP A 110 10.01 -23.74 -22.20
C ASP A 110 9.36 -22.38 -22.55
N MET A 111 8.93 -21.67 -21.52
CA MET A 111 8.25 -20.38 -21.65
C MET A 111 8.90 -19.33 -20.76
N PRO A 112 9.01 -18.06 -21.21
CA PRO A 112 9.54 -16.98 -20.39
C PRO A 112 8.69 -16.71 -19.13
N ILE A 113 9.09 -17.27 -17.98
CA ILE A 113 8.35 -17.23 -16.71
C ILE A 113 7.96 -15.80 -16.33
N ALA A 114 8.88 -14.84 -16.49
CA ALA A 114 8.64 -13.43 -16.16
C ALA A 114 7.47 -12.80 -16.93
N PHE A 115 7.31 -13.17 -18.21
CA PHE A 115 6.17 -12.75 -19.03
C PHE A 115 4.89 -13.47 -18.60
N TRP A 116 4.94 -14.80 -18.56
CA TRP A 116 3.76 -15.62 -18.32
C TRP A 116 3.18 -15.42 -16.92
N LYS A 117 4.02 -15.14 -15.91
CA LYS A 117 3.57 -14.75 -14.58
C LYS A 117 2.66 -13.53 -14.59
N GLN A 118 2.98 -12.52 -15.39
CA GLN A 118 2.15 -11.31 -15.51
C GLN A 118 0.94 -11.54 -16.39
N TYR A 119 1.13 -12.26 -17.52
CA TYR A 119 0.13 -12.45 -18.54
C TYR A 119 -1.04 -13.32 -18.07
N ILE A 120 -0.75 -14.47 -17.46
CA ILE A 120 -1.79 -15.41 -17.00
C ILE A 120 -2.51 -14.91 -15.75
N HIS A 121 -1.93 -13.93 -15.04
CA HIS A 121 -2.54 -13.28 -13.88
C HIS A 121 -3.34 -12.01 -14.25
N TYR A 122 -3.21 -11.53 -15.49
CA TYR A 122 -3.87 -10.30 -15.93
C TYR A 122 -5.34 -10.57 -16.27
N GLU A 123 -6.23 -10.18 -15.37
CA GLU A 123 -7.67 -10.46 -15.40
C GLU A 123 -8.33 -10.07 -16.74
N PRO A 124 -8.08 -8.89 -17.36
CA PRO A 124 -8.72 -8.53 -18.62
C PRO A 124 -8.50 -9.52 -19.76
N ILE A 125 -7.34 -10.17 -19.83
CA ILE A 125 -7.05 -11.20 -20.83
C ILE A 125 -7.66 -12.55 -20.41
N MET A 126 -7.46 -12.93 -19.14
CA MET A 126 -7.81 -14.25 -18.67
C MET A 126 -9.29 -14.41 -18.34
N ARG A 127 -10.04 -13.31 -18.21
CA ARG A 127 -11.46 -13.33 -17.85
C ARG A 127 -12.30 -14.17 -18.81
N TYR A 128 -12.17 -13.92 -20.12
CA TYR A 128 -12.95 -14.64 -21.11
C TYR A 128 -12.67 -16.15 -21.09
N PRO A 129 -11.40 -16.62 -21.19
CA PRO A 129 -11.09 -18.03 -21.06
C PRO A 129 -11.58 -18.67 -19.76
N ILE A 130 -11.41 -18.00 -18.62
CA ILE A 130 -11.80 -18.53 -17.31
C ILE A 130 -13.32 -18.64 -17.20
N VAL A 131 -14.08 -17.60 -17.57
CA VAL A 131 -15.56 -17.61 -17.51
C VAL A 131 -16.14 -18.76 -18.32
N HIS A 132 -15.61 -19.04 -19.53
CA HIS A 132 -16.11 -20.06 -20.43
C HIS A 132 -15.60 -21.49 -20.12
N SER A 133 -14.78 -21.63 -19.09
CA SER A 133 -14.24 -22.94 -18.68
C SER A 133 -14.36 -23.20 -17.18
N THR A 134 -15.21 -22.46 -16.48
CA THR A 134 -15.35 -22.57 -15.01
C THR A 134 -16.77 -22.96 -14.64
N LYS A 135 -16.91 -24.00 -13.80
CA LYS A 135 -18.16 -24.34 -13.11
C LYS A 135 -18.20 -23.67 -11.76
N LEU A 136 -19.35 -23.03 -11.48
CA LEU A 136 -19.56 -22.38 -10.19
C LEU A 136 -19.71 -23.41 -9.08
N GLY A 137 -18.94 -23.27 -8.02
CA GLY A 137 -19.02 -24.11 -6.83
C GLY A 137 -19.41 -23.31 -5.58
N THR A 138 -19.90 -23.99 -4.57
CA THR A 138 -20.34 -23.33 -3.32
C THR A 138 -19.21 -22.77 -2.49
N MET A 139 -18.04 -23.43 -2.47
CA MET A 139 -16.85 -22.97 -1.73
C MET A 139 -15.78 -22.38 -2.65
N MET A 140 -15.60 -22.96 -3.81
CA MET A 140 -14.67 -22.50 -4.84
C MET A 140 -15.12 -22.99 -6.21
N ASN A 141 -14.83 -22.22 -7.23
CA ASN A 141 -15.12 -22.58 -8.61
C ASN A 141 -14.15 -23.66 -9.10
N GLU A 142 -14.60 -24.49 -10.02
CA GLU A 142 -13.83 -25.59 -10.61
C GLU A 142 -13.51 -25.28 -12.07
N LEU A 143 -12.25 -25.45 -12.44
CA LEU A 143 -11.83 -25.33 -13.84
C LEU A 143 -12.15 -26.63 -14.61
N VAL A 144 -12.89 -26.50 -15.69
CA VAL A 144 -13.07 -27.58 -16.70
C VAL A 144 -11.88 -27.51 -17.64
N VAL A 145 -10.88 -28.36 -17.39
CA VAL A 145 -9.55 -28.26 -18.04
C VAL A 145 -9.65 -28.34 -19.56
N ASP A 146 -10.44 -29.26 -20.10
CA ASP A 146 -10.54 -29.46 -21.56
C ASP A 146 -11.22 -28.24 -22.24
N GLU A 147 -12.20 -27.62 -21.59
CA GLU A 147 -12.83 -26.37 -22.07
C GLU A 147 -11.83 -25.22 -22.03
N PHE A 148 -11.01 -25.13 -20.97
CA PHE A 148 -9.97 -24.11 -20.87
C PHE A 148 -8.87 -24.29 -21.92
N LEU A 149 -8.40 -25.52 -22.12
CA LEU A 149 -7.35 -25.81 -23.11
C LEU A 149 -7.82 -25.55 -24.56
N ASN A 150 -9.12 -25.58 -24.82
CA ASN A 150 -9.69 -25.19 -26.11
C ASN A 150 -9.85 -23.68 -26.32
N GLN A 151 -9.73 -22.85 -25.26
CA GLN A 151 -9.74 -21.39 -25.42
C GLN A 151 -8.46 -20.92 -26.10
N SER A 152 -8.55 -19.76 -26.75
CA SER A 152 -7.41 -19.13 -27.41
C SER A 152 -6.99 -17.84 -26.72
N VAL A 153 -5.72 -17.46 -26.91
CA VAL A 153 -5.13 -16.24 -26.40
C VAL A 153 -4.13 -15.70 -27.41
N LEU A 154 -3.95 -14.38 -27.46
CA LEU A 154 -2.97 -13.71 -28.32
C LEU A 154 -1.61 -13.70 -27.65
N VAL A 155 -0.57 -14.15 -28.32
CA VAL A 155 0.78 -14.30 -27.74
C VAL A 155 1.82 -13.62 -28.63
N PRO A 156 2.74 -12.82 -28.09
CA PRO A 156 3.85 -12.26 -28.86
C PRO A 156 4.93 -13.30 -29.14
N SER A 157 5.88 -12.96 -30.00
CA SER A 157 7.07 -13.76 -30.19
C SER A 157 7.86 -13.95 -28.88
N VAL A 158 8.58 -15.08 -28.74
CA VAL A 158 9.34 -15.38 -27.53
C VAL A 158 10.34 -14.27 -27.19
N THR A 159 10.96 -13.64 -28.17
CA THR A 159 11.88 -12.51 -27.97
C THR A 159 11.17 -11.27 -27.42
N GLU A 160 9.93 -11.01 -27.81
CA GLU A 160 9.12 -9.92 -27.26
C GLU A 160 8.62 -10.27 -25.86
N GLN A 161 8.21 -11.53 -25.59
CA GLN A 161 7.85 -12.01 -24.25
C GLN A 161 8.99 -11.75 -23.26
N LEU A 162 10.25 -12.07 -23.64
CA LEU A 162 11.41 -11.84 -22.80
C LEU A 162 11.57 -10.36 -22.44
N LYS A 163 11.44 -9.45 -23.41
CA LYS A 163 11.56 -8.00 -23.15
C LYS A 163 10.42 -7.46 -22.27
N ILE A 164 9.19 -7.87 -22.53
CA ILE A 164 8.03 -7.47 -21.70
C ILE A 164 8.21 -8.00 -20.27
N GLY A 165 8.56 -9.28 -20.13
CA GLY A 165 8.79 -9.91 -18.84
C GLY A 165 9.92 -9.22 -18.04
N GLN A 166 11.03 -8.89 -18.68
CA GLN A 166 12.14 -8.14 -18.05
C GLN A 166 11.69 -6.76 -17.57
N LEU A 167 10.97 -6.00 -18.40
CA LEU A 167 10.45 -4.68 -18.02
C LEU A 167 9.54 -4.76 -16.80
N LEU A 168 8.54 -5.66 -16.84
CA LEU A 168 7.57 -5.80 -15.76
C LEU A 168 8.22 -6.29 -14.46
N THR A 169 9.21 -7.19 -14.56
CA THR A 169 10.01 -7.64 -13.41
C THR A 169 10.82 -6.49 -12.81
N LEU A 170 11.43 -5.65 -13.65
CA LEU A 170 12.16 -4.46 -13.16
C LEU A 170 11.22 -3.53 -12.38
N VAL A 171 10.04 -3.26 -12.92
CA VAL A 171 9.04 -2.41 -12.24
C VAL A 171 8.59 -3.04 -10.92
N ASP A 172 8.35 -4.36 -10.87
CA ASP A 172 8.00 -5.05 -9.64
C ASP A 172 9.10 -4.98 -8.58
N ASN A 173 10.34 -5.14 -8.98
CA ASN A 173 11.50 -4.99 -8.09
C ASN A 173 11.61 -3.57 -7.52
N LEU A 174 11.37 -2.54 -8.35
CA LEU A 174 11.34 -1.15 -7.90
C LEU A 174 10.19 -0.88 -6.91
N ILE A 175 9.00 -1.42 -7.17
CA ILE A 175 7.85 -1.35 -6.25
C ILE A 175 8.20 -2.01 -4.91
N ALA A 176 8.73 -3.23 -4.94
CA ALA A 176 9.09 -3.98 -3.74
C ALA A 176 10.20 -3.29 -2.93
N ALA A 177 11.23 -2.78 -3.60
CA ALA A 177 12.33 -2.06 -2.94
C ALA A 177 11.84 -0.76 -2.30
N ASN A 178 10.98 0.00 -3.01
CA ASN A 178 10.43 1.24 -2.49
C ASN A 178 9.45 1.00 -1.32
N GLN A 179 8.65 -0.09 -1.37
CA GLN A 179 7.79 -0.49 -0.25
C GLN A 179 8.61 -0.82 1.00
N ARG A 180 9.66 -1.66 0.88
CA ARG A 180 10.55 -2.00 2.00
C ARG A 180 11.22 -0.76 2.61
N LYS A 181 11.66 0.19 1.76
CA LYS A 181 12.25 1.45 2.24
C LYS A 181 11.23 2.30 3.01
N LEU A 182 10.00 2.38 2.50
CA LEU A 182 8.91 3.11 3.16
C LEU A 182 8.57 2.51 4.52
N ASP A 183 8.48 1.18 4.62
CA ASP A 183 8.17 0.50 5.87
C ASP A 183 9.30 0.71 6.90
N LEU A 184 10.56 0.60 6.47
CA LEU A 184 11.73 0.88 7.31
C LEU A 184 11.73 2.33 7.83
N LEU A 185 11.46 3.32 6.98
CA LEU A 185 11.40 4.73 7.39
C LEU A 185 10.29 4.98 8.42
N LYS A 186 9.14 4.35 8.26
CA LYS A 186 8.03 4.44 9.24
C LYS A 186 8.41 3.82 10.59
N GLU A 187 9.04 2.65 10.60
CA GLU A 187 9.52 2.03 11.84
C GLU A 187 10.63 2.84 12.50
N GLN A 188 11.57 3.40 11.73
CA GLN A 188 12.59 4.31 12.25
C GLN A 188 11.95 5.55 12.90
N LYS A 189 10.97 6.20 12.21
CA LYS A 189 10.25 7.33 12.79
C LYS A 189 9.59 6.98 14.11
N LYS A 190 8.90 5.84 14.16
CA LYS A 190 8.26 5.35 15.40
C LYS A 190 9.28 5.14 16.51
N GLY A 191 10.43 4.53 16.22
CA GLY A 191 11.50 4.33 17.19
C GLY A 191 12.09 5.64 17.72
N TYR A 192 12.32 6.62 16.83
CA TYR A 192 12.80 7.94 17.23
C TYR A 192 11.78 8.72 18.07
N LEU A 193 10.49 8.69 17.71
CA LEU A 193 9.44 9.30 18.54
C LEU A 193 9.37 8.72 19.94
N GLN A 194 9.64 7.42 20.10
CA GLN A 194 9.66 6.77 21.43
C GLN A 194 10.88 7.13 22.26
N LYS A 195 12.01 7.49 21.64
CA LYS A 195 13.28 7.71 22.32
C LYS A 195 13.67 9.18 22.43
N MET A 196 13.22 10.03 21.50
CA MET A 196 13.57 11.46 21.47
C MET A 196 12.53 12.37 22.12
N PHE A 197 11.46 11.79 22.69
CA PHE A 197 10.51 12.48 23.54
C PHE A 197 10.46 11.83 24.91
N PRO A 198 10.28 12.60 25.99
CA PRO A 198 10.22 12.04 27.35
C PRO A 198 9.07 11.04 27.48
N LYS A 199 9.32 9.97 28.21
CA LYS A 199 8.28 9.03 28.64
C LYS A 199 7.57 9.58 29.88
N ASN A 200 6.38 9.05 30.21
CA ASN A 200 5.63 9.46 31.40
C ASN A 200 6.52 9.49 32.64
N GLY A 201 6.60 10.64 33.29
CA GLY A 201 7.39 10.88 34.50
C GLY A 201 8.88 11.20 34.27
N ALA A 202 9.38 11.16 33.04
CA ALA A 202 10.74 11.60 32.71
C ALA A 202 10.75 13.06 32.25
N LYS A 203 11.75 13.84 32.70
CA LYS A 203 11.95 15.23 32.30
C LYS A 203 12.72 15.37 31.00
N VAL A 204 13.48 14.35 30.59
CA VAL A 204 14.31 14.33 29.40
C VAL A 204 14.16 13.01 28.65
N PRO A 205 14.36 13.01 27.32
CA PRO A 205 14.26 11.78 26.52
C PRO A 205 15.49 10.87 26.68
N GLU A 206 15.34 9.61 26.26
CA GLU A 206 16.44 8.62 26.25
C GLU A 206 17.51 8.96 25.20
N LEU A 207 17.12 9.56 24.08
CA LEU A 207 17.99 9.89 22.95
C LEU A 207 17.92 11.38 22.67
N ARG A 208 19.08 12.03 22.65
CA ARG A 208 19.24 13.46 22.34
C ARG A 208 20.36 13.66 21.32
N PHE A 209 20.32 14.78 20.62
CA PHE A 209 21.47 15.22 19.84
C PHE A 209 22.66 15.57 20.76
N ALA A 210 23.87 15.35 20.28
CA ALA A 210 25.07 15.70 21.01
C ALA A 210 25.12 17.21 21.28
N GLY A 211 25.58 17.58 22.48
CA GLY A 211 25.72 18.95 22.93
C GLY A 211 24.55 19.49 23.75
N PHE A 212 23.48 18.71 23.97
CA PHE A 212 22.37 19.08 24.84
C PHE A 212 22.36 18.21 26.10
N ALA A 213 22.44 18.84 27.27
CA ALA A 213 22.45 18.16 28.57
C ALA A 213 21.44 18.72 29.57
N ASP A 214 20.93 19.94 29.33
CA ASP A 214 20.03 20.62 30.26
C ASP A 214 18.68 19.92 30.36
N ASP A 215 18.04 20.00 31.54
CA ASP A 215 16.68 19.52 31.76
C ASP A 215 15.69 20.27 30.86
N TRP A 216 14.68 19.56 30.40
CA TRP A 216 13.59 20.16 29.65
C TRP A 216 12.62 20.87 30.60
N GLU A 217 12.08 21.99 30.15
CA GLU A 217 11.16 22.82 30.91
C GLU A 217 9.74 22.29 30.87
N GLU A 218 9.10 22.20 32.04
CA GLU A 218 7.70 21.76 32.15
C GLU A 218 6.75 22.88 31.76
N ARG A 219 5.77 22.58 30.88
CA ARG A 219 4.73 23.51 30.41
C ARG A 219 3.41 22.77 30.18
N LYS A 220 2.30 23.48 30.32
CA LYS A 220 0.99 23.00 29.88
C LYS A 220 0.80 23.21 28.38
N LEU A 221 0.09 22.27 27.71
CA LEU A 221 -0.21 22.43 26.28
C LEU A 221 -1.01 23.69 25.96
N GLY A 222 -1.88 24.15 26.86
CA GLY A 222 -2.63 25.41 26.73
C GLY A 222 -1.75 26.66 26.80
N GLU A 223 -0.54 26.56 27.38
CA GLU A 223 0.46 27.63 27.35
C GLU A 223 1.24 27.63 26.03
N ILE A 224 1.35 26.49 25.37
CA ILE A 224 2.07 26.32 24.09
C ILE A 224 1.18 26.65 22.91
N PHE A 225 -0.05 26.14 22.91
CA PHE A 225 -0.96 26.27 21.79
C PHE A 225 -2.15 27.16 22.11
N ASN A 226 -2.40 28.11 21.22
CA ASN A 226 -3.67 28.81 21.12
C ASN A 226 -4.59 28.05 20.16
N TYR A 227 -5.90 28.02 20.45
CA TYR A 227 -6.86 27.41 19.55
C TYR A 227 -7.82 28.41 18.92
N GLU A 228 -8.15 28.22 17.67
CA GLU A 228 -9.17 28.95 16.93
C GLU A 228 -10.33 28.02 16.58
N GLN A 229 -11.57 28.50 16.76
CA GLN A 229 -12.75 27.81 16.27
C GLN A 229 -12.80 27.91 14.74
N PRO A 230 -13.01 26.79 14.02
CA PRO A 230 -12.90 26.79 12.56
C PRO A 230 -14.14 27.32 11.85
N THR A 231 -15.13 27.83 12.53
CA THR A 231 -16.47 28.16 12.01
C THR A 231 -16.46 28.97 10.72
N LYS A 232 -15.55 29.94 10.61
CA LYS A 232 -15.42 30.79 9.41
C LYS A 232 -14.75 30.11 8.21
N TYR A 233 -14.14 28.93 8.43
CA TYR A 233 -13.42 28.17 7.40
C TYR A 233 -14.18 26.92 6.96
N ILE A 234 -15.37 26.67 7.51
CA ILE A 234 -16.17 25.51 7.15
C ILE A 234 -16.67 25.65 5.71
N VAL A 235 -16.45 24.61 4.91
CA VAL A 235 -17.00 24.53 3.55
C VAL A 235 -18.53 24.48 3.59
N LYS A 236 -19.18 25.18 2.68
CA LYS A 236 -20.65 25.24 2.57
C LYS A 236 -21.18 24.13 1.69
N SER A 237 -20.51 23.87 0.56
CA SER A 237 -20.87 22.78 -0.35
C SER A 237 -20.32 21.45 0.12
N THR A 238 -21.00 20.35 -0.25
CA THR A 238 -20.51 18.98 -0.12
C THR A 238 -20.09 18.40 -1.47
N GLU A 239 -20.17 19.18 -2.53
CA GLU A 239 -19.72 18.81 -3.87
C GLU A 239 -18.23 19.13 -3.98
N TYR A 240 -17.42 18.09 -4.17
CA TYR A 240 -15.97 18.20 -4.32
C TYR A 240 -15.58 17.72 -5.70
N ASP A 241 -14.63 18.45 -6.34
CA ASP A 241 -14.11 18.10 -7.65
C ASP A 241 -12.59 18.27 -7.67
N ASP A 242 -11.87 17.30 -8.25
CA ASP A 242 -10.41 17.31 -8.32
C ASP A 242 -9.84 18.42 -9.22
N THR A 243 -10.69 19.11 -9.99
CA THR A 243 -10.32 20.27 -10.82
C THR A 243 -10.27 21.58 -10.03
N PHE A 244 -10.84 21.63 -8.82
CA PHE A 244 -10.82 22.80 -7.97
C PHE A 244 -9.50 22.91 -7.21
N ASN A 245 -9.21 24.10 -6.67
CA ASN A 245 -7.89 24.42 -6.13
C ASN A 245 -7.82 24.42 -4.58
N THR A 246 -8.95 24.61 -3.89
CA THR A 246 -8.95 24.75 -2.43
C THR A 246 -9.24 23.41 -1.76
N PRO A 247 -8.28 22.78 -1.08
CA PRO A 247 -8.49 21.51 -0.41
C PRO A 247 -9.45 21.64 0.78
N VAL A 248 -10.32 20.65 0.97
CA VAL A 248 -11.22 20.52 2.11
C VAL A 248 -10.71 19.40 3.02
N LEU A 249 -10.33 19.77 4.24
CA LEU A 249 -9.66 18.90 5.17
C LEU A 249 -10.57 18.47 6.34
N THR A 250 -10.19 17.33 6.93
CA THR A 250 -10.75 16.83 8.18
C THR A 250 -9.64 16.24 9.04
N ALA A 251 -9.88 16.03 10.32
CA ALA A 251 -8.92 15.38 11.21
C ALA A 251 -9.04 13.83 11.22
N GLY A 252 -9.98 13.27 10.47
CA GLY A 252 -10.20 11.82 10.38
C GLY A 252 -9.16 11.06 9.55
N LYS A 253 -9.38 9.76 9.36
CA LYS A 253 -8.50 8.89 8.55
C LYS A 253 -8.36 9.37 7.10
N SER A 254 -9.42 9.91 6.52
CA SER A 254 -9.41 10.53 5.20
C SER A 254 -9.15 12.03 5.35
N PHE A 255 -7.88 12.40 5.58
CA PHE A 255 -7.48 13.78 5.86
C PHE A 255 -7.93 14.78 4.79
N LEU A 256 -7.72 14.47 3.51
CA LEU A 256 -8.24 15.22 2.36
C LEU A 256 -9.56 14.58 1.91
N LEU A 257 -10.63 15.37 1.86
CA LEU A 257 -11.94 14.93 1.36
C LEU A 257 -12.13 15.22 -0.13
N GLY A 258 -11.45 16.22 -0.67
CA GLY A 258 -11.52 16.68 -2.04
C GLY A 258 -11.21 18.17 -2.12
N TYR A 259 -11.59 18.80 -3.22
CA TYR A 259 -11.34 20.22 -3.45
C TYR A 259 -12.66 20.96 -3.69
N THR A 260 -12.68 22.26 -3.35
CA THR A 260 -13.84 23.15 -3.55
C THR A 260 -13.45 24.37 -4.36
N ASP A 261 -14.41 24.95 -5.05
CA ASP A 261 -14.28 26.24 -5.78
C ASP A 261 -14.51 27.45 -4.89
N GLU A 262 -14.87 27.25 -3.61
CA GLU A 262 -15.08 28.35 -2.67
C GLU A 262 -13.78 29.14 -2.45
N ILE A 263 -13.84 30.44 -2.78
CA ILE A 263 -12.68 31.39 -2.68
C ILE A 263 -12.68 32.20 -1.38
N THR A 264 -13.72 32.07 -0.54
CA THR A 264 -13.86 32.82 0.72
C THR A 264 -13.82 31.85 1.92
N GLY A 265 -13.45 32.37 3.09
CA GLY A 265 -13.35 31.56 4.30
C GLY A 265 -12.29 30.47 4.18
N ILE A 266 -11.14 30.79 3.59
CA ILE A 266 -9.96 29.94 3.48
C ILE A 266 -9.05 30.23 4.68
N LYS A 267 -8.57 29.20 5.38
CA LYS A 267 -7.49 29.34 6.35
C LYS A 267 -6.16 29.38 5.59
N ASN A 268 -5.51 30.53 5.61
CA ASN A 268 -4.23 30.74 4.95
C ASN A 268 -3.07 30.27 5.85
N ALA A 269 -2.89 28.94 5.95
CA ALA A 269 -1.69 28.39 6.54
C ALA A 269 -0.55 28.46 5.53
N THR A 270 0.68 28.65 6.01
CA THR A 270 1.91 28.65 5.21
C THR A 270 3.01 27.89 5.95
N VAL A 271 4.14 27.68 5.30
CA VAL A 271 5.32 27.03 5.92
C VAL A 271 5.81 27.84 7.14
N GLU A 272 5.72 29.20 7.07
CA GLU A 272 6.12 30.09 8.15
C GLU A 272 5.06 30.19 9.26
N ASN A 273 3.79 30.01 8.90
CA ASN A 273 2.65 30.07 9.81
C ASN A 273 1.76 28.83 9.65
N PRO A 274 2.25 27.65 10.05
CA PRO A 274 1.49 26.43 9.95
C PRO A 274 0.39 26.36 11.01
N VAL A 275 -0.50 25.39 10.83
CA VAL A 275 -1.63 25.13 11.73
C VAL A 275 -1.72 23.64 12.01
N VAL A 276 -2.08 23.25 13.23
CA VAL A 276 -2.52 21.87 13.50
C VAL A 276 -4.04 21.82 13.49
N ILE A 277 -4.61 20.95 12.67
CA ILE A 277 -6.02 20.54 12.79
C ILE A 277 -6.07 19.48 13.87
N PHE A 278 -6.77 19.75 14.97
CA PHE A 278 -6.98 18.83 16.09
C PHE A 278 -8.45 18.39 16.14
N ASP A 279 -8.70 17.09 16.12
CA ASP A 279 -10.04 16.55 16.27
C ASP A 279 -10.44 16.54 17.76
N ASP A 280 -11.45 17.30 18.07
CA ASP A 280 -11.90 17.50 19.47
C ASP A 280 -12.58 16.27 20.08
N PHE A 281 -12.86 15.22 19.28
CA PHE A 281 -13.49 13.98 19.73
C PHE A 281 -12.56 12.75 19.67
N THR A 282 -11.77 12.64 18.61
CA THR A 282 -10.86 11.48 18.43
C THR A 282 -9.43 11.79 18.87
N THR A 283 -9.12 13.05 19.15
CA THR A 283 -7.78 13.56 19.46
C THR A 283 -6.74 13.38 18.35
N GLY A 284 -7.21 13.01 17.15
CA GLY A 284 -6.36 12.98 15.95
C GLY A 284 -5.84 14.38 15.61
N SER A 285 -4.63 14.46 15.09
CA SER A 285 -4.01 15.73 14.75
C SER A 285 -3.24 15.67 13.45
N HIS A 286 -3.35 16.73 12.63
CA HIS A 286 -2.68 16.88 11.35
C HIS A 286 -2.01 18.24 11.23
N TYR A 287 -0.74 18.26 10.83
CA TYR A 287 0.02 19.46 10.49
C TYR A 287 -0.36 19.94 9.09
N VAL A 288 -0.60 21.24 8.93
CA VAL A 288 -0.96 21.88 7.67
C VAL A 288 -0.18 23.17 7.48
N ASP A 289 0.50 23.30 6.35
CA ASP A 289 1.31 24.45 5.95
C ASP A 289 0.92 25.02 4.58
N PHE A 290 -0.34 24.82 4.19
CA PHE A 290 -0.93 25.32 2.94
C PHE A 290 -2.36 25.81 3.16
N PRO A 291 -2.92 26.68 2.29
CA PRO A 291 -4.30 27.16 2.41
C PRO A 291 -5.33 26.04 2.29
N PHE A 292 -6.36 26.06 3.15
CA PHE A 292 -7.38 25.03 3.18
C PHE A 292 -8.74 25.52 3.70
N LYS A 293 -9.78 24.74 3.45
CA LYS A 293 -11.07 24.80 4.16
C LYS A 293 -11.27 23.53 4.98
N ILE A 294 -12.21 23.54 5.89
CA ILE A 294 -12.44 22.45 6.84
C ILE A 294 -13.88 21.93 6.75
N LYS A 295 -14.08 20.64 7.03
CA LYS A 295 -15.39 19.99 6.88
C LYS A 295 -16.39 20.37 7.97
N SER A 296 -15.96 20.51 9.23
CA SER A 296 -16.90 20.69 10.35
C SER A 296 -16.30 21.45 11.54
N SER A 297 -17.17 21.85 12.47
CA SER A 297 -16.78 22.51 13.73
C SER A 297 -16.28 21.56 14.82
N ALA A 298 -16.24 20.25 14.54
CA ALA A 298 -15.73 19.23 15.48
C ALA A 298 -14.21 19.28 15.68
N MET A 299 -13.54 20.24 15.05
CA MET A 299 -12.10 20.39 15.05
C MET A 299 -11.68 21.71 15.69
N LYS A 300 -10.45 21.78 16.16
CA LYS A 300 -9.77 23.01 16.57
C LYS A 300 -8.61 23.26 15.64
N LEU A 301 -8.33 24.53 15.38
CA LEU A 301 -7.13 24.95 14.67
C LEU A 301 -6.14 25.48 15.70
N LEU A 302 -5.00 24.79 15.85
CA LEU A 302 -3.99 25.14 16.84
C LEU A 302 -2.85 25.90 16.18
N SER A 303 -2.43 27.01 16.80
CA SER A 303 -1.23 27.77 16.47
C SER A 303 -0.38 27.97 17.72
N LEU A 304 0.91 28.26 17.59
CA LEU A 304 1.76 28.53 18.75
C LEU A 304 1.43 29.88 19.38
N ASN A 305 1.52 29.92 20.70
CA ASN A 305 1.48 31.18 21.46
C ASN A 305 2.81 31.96 21.36
N ASP A 306 3.93 31.20 21.32
CA ASP A 306 5.27 31.77 21.15
C ASP A 306 5.85 31.27 19.82
N ASN A 307 6.01 32.18 18.87
CA ASN A 307 6.56 31.89 17.54
C ASN A 307 8.07 31.56 17.56
N SER A 308 8.75 31.69 18.70
CA SER A 308 10.14 31.25 18.86
C SER A 308 10.25 29.73 19.08
N ASP A 309 9.18 29.07 19.52
CA ASP A 309 9.12 27.63 19.61
C ASP A 309 9.06 26.99 18.21
N ASN A 310 9.67 25.81 18.07
CA ASN A 310 9.61 25.09 16.80
C ASN A 310 8.26 24.37 16.64
N PHE A 311 7.45 24.81 15.68
CA PHE A 311 6.10 24.28 15.46
C PHE A 311 6.07 22.79 15.20
N TYR A 312 7.03 22.26 14.42
CA TYR A 312 7.04 20.83 14.08
C TYR A 312 7.46 19.95 15.26
N PHE A 313 8.33 20.46 16.14
CA PHE A 313 8.63 19.83 17.42
C PHE A 313 7.38 19.76 18.30
N MET A 314 6.66 20.88 18.48
CA MET A 314 5.46 20.96 19.30
C MET A 314 4.31 20.09 18.75
N PHE A 315 4.17 20.05 17.43
CA PHE A 315 3.23 19.12 16.78
C PHE A 315 3.54 17.65 17.10
N ASN A 316 4.81 17.25 17.05
CA ASN A 316 5.19 15.87 17.38
C ASN A 316 5.03 15.60 18.89
N THR A 317 5.27 16.57 19.75
CA THR A 317 4.97 16.46 21.19
C THR A 317 3.49 16.20 21.41
N LEU A 318 2.60 16.99 20.81
CA LEU A 318 1.15 16.81 20.88
C LEU A 318 0.73 15.42 20.39
N LYS A 319 1.27 15.00 19.24
CA LYS A 319 0.93 13.70 18.61
C LYS A 319 1.45 12.50 19.38
N ASN A 320 2.49 12.66 20.19
CA ASN A 320 3.08 11.59 20.99
C ASN A 320 2.33 11.34 22.31
N ILE A 321 1.38 12.20 22.68
CA ILE A 321 0.54 12.03 23.87
C ILE A 321 -0.36 10.82 23.64
N LYS A 322 -0.22 9.84 24.53
CA LYS A 322 -1.03 8.62 24.54
C LYS A 322 -2.30 8.86 25.36
N TYR A 323 -3.35 9.26 24.70
CA TYR A 323 -4.65 9.45 25.32
C TYR A 323 -5.73 8.69 24.53
N ILE A 324 -6.59 7.97 25.23
CA ILE A 324 -7.73 7.27 24.63
C ILE A 324 -9.01 7.95 25.13
N PRO A 325 -9.78 8.62 24.25
CA PRO A 325 -11.05 9.21 24.64
C PRO A 325 -12.01 8.19 25.23
N GLN A 326 -12.55 8.48 26.41
CA GLN A 326 -13.53 7.62 27.10
C GLN A 326 -14.96 8.18 27.03
N SER A 327 -15.12 9.38 26.52
CA SER A 327 -16.40 10.09 26.43
C SER A 327 -16.47 10.96 25.18
N HIS A 328 -17.66 11.39 24.78
CA HIS A 328 -17.88 12.34 23.69
C HIS A 328 -17.73 13.80 24.18
N GLU A 329 -16.61 14.14 24.80
CA GLU A 329 -16.29 15.48 25.25
C GLU A 329 -15.52 16.26 24.18
N ARG A 330 -15.41 17.58 24.39
CA ARG A 330 -14.47 18.43 23.65
C ARG A 330 -13.11 18.39 24.31
N HIS A 331 -12.29 17.43 23.91
CA HIS A 331 -11.07 17.03 24.61
C HIS A 331 -10.00 18.11 24.69
N TRP A 332 -9.96 19.07 23.76
CA TRP A 332 -8.97 20.15 23.87
C TRP A 332 -9.19 20.97 25.14
N ILE A 333 -10.39 21.50 25.34
CA ILE A 333 -10.72 22.37 26.47
C ILE A 333 -10.76 21.60 27.79
N SER A 334 -11.32 20.39 27.79
CA SER A 334 -11.54 19.61 29.01
C SER A 334 -10.33 18.87 29.52
N LYS A 335 -9.35 18.56 28.66
CA LYS A 335 -8.22 17.68 28.99
C LYS A 335 -6.88 18.14 28.42
N PHE A 336 -6.78 18.33 27.09
CA PHE A 336 -5.50 18.49 26.41
C PHE A 336 -4.78 19.80 26.79
N SER A 337 -5.49 20.89 27.00
CA SER A 337 -4.89 22.16 27.43
C SER A 337 -4.16 22.05 28.77
N GLU A 338 -4.59 21.12 29.63
CA GLU A 338 -4.01 20.94 30.96
C GLU A 338 -2.88 19.89 31.01
N PHE A 339 -2.63 19.15 29.90
CA PHE A 339 -1.55 18.17 29.89
C PHE A 339 -0.19 18.85 30.00
N GLU A 340 0.59 18.37 30.96
CA GLU A 340 1.98 18.76 31.17
C GLU A 340 2.87 18.05 30.16
N ILE A 341 3.70 18.84 29.52
CA ILE A 341 4.73 18.39 28.57
C ILE A 341 6.07 19.00 28.96
N TYR A 342 7.14 18.39 28.49
CA TYR A 342 8.47 18.94 28.64
C TYR A 342 8.99 19.47 27.32
N LYS A 343 9.59 20.67 27.30
CA LYS A 343 10.20 21.27 26.12
C LYS A 343 11.66 21.63 26.35
N PRO A 344 12.56 21.35 25.39
CA PRO A 344 13.97 21.75 25.48
C PRO A 344 14.16 23.21 25.08
N SER A 345 15.43 23.64 25.08
CA SER A 345 15.84 24.90 24.47
C SER A 345 15.39 25.02 23.01
N GLN A 346 15.20 26.24 22.51
CA GLN A 346 14.80 26.49 21.13
C GLN A 346 15.75 25.87 20.10
N GLU A 347 17.06 25.84 20.37
CA GLU A 347 18.04 25.21 19.51
C GLU A 347 17.82 23.68 19.39
N GLU A 348 17.54 23.01 20.51
CA GLU A 348 17.25 21.58 20.49
C GLU A 348 15.89 21.28 19.84
N GLN A 349 14.86 22.09 20.11
CA GLN A 349 13.57 22.02 19.41
C GLN A 349 13.76 22.11 17.89
N GLN A 350 14.58 23.06 17.43
CA GLN A 350 14.86 23.27 16.01
C GLN A 350 15.53 22.03 15.39
N LYS A 351 16.49 21.42 16.07
CA LYS A 351 17.15 20.20 15.57
C LYS A 351 16.19 19.02 15.51
N ILE A 352 15.42 18.79 16.58
CA ILE A 352 14.45 17.67 16.64
C ILE A 352 13.33 17.90 15.62
N GLY A 353 12.74 19.10 15.56
CA GLY A 353 11.66 19.43 14.65
C GLY A 353 12.09 19.28 13.17
N SER A 354 13.25 19.81 12.81
CA SER A 354 13.81 19.67 11.45
C SER A 354 14.08 18.21 11.09
N PHE A 355 14.61 17.43 12.02
CA PHE A 355 14.85 16.00 11.81
C PHE A 355 13.55 15.24 11.50
N PHE A 356 12.50 15.44 12.30
CA PHE A 356 11.21 14.78 12.05
C PHE A 356 10.51 15.28 10.79
N LYS A 357 10.62 16.59 10.49
CA LYS A 357 10.08 17.13 9.24
C LYS A 357 10.75 16.48 8.03
N GLN A 358 12.08 16.42 8.00
CA GLN A 358 12.83 15.76 6.94
C GLN A 358 12.44 14.28 6.77
N LEU A 359 12.23 13.60 7.89
CA LEU A 359 11.82 12.18 7.88
C LEU A 359 10.41 12.02 7.30
N ASP A 360 9.47 12.89 7.67
CA ASP A 360 8.10 12.90 7.14
C ASP A 360 8.06 13.26 5.65
N ASP A 361 8.82 14.25 5.22
CA ASP A 361 8.95 14.62 3.80
C ASP A 361 9.52 13.44 2.97
N THR A 362 10.50 12.72 3.53
CA THR A 362 11.07 11.53 2.89
C THR A 362 10.04 10.39 2.79
N ILE A 363 9.27 10.16 3.85
CA ILE A 363 8.18 9.17 3.87
C ILE A 363 7.13 9.53 2.81
N ALA A 364 6.70 10.79 2.75
CA ALA A 364 5.72 11.28 1.77
C ALA A 364 6.22 11.11 0.33
N LEU A 365 7.49 11.41 0.07
CA LEU A 365 8.14 11.22 -1.23
C LEU A 365 8.10 9.74 -1.66
N HIS A 366 8.46 8.82 -0.75
CA HIS A 366 8.44 7.38 -1.03
C HIS A 366 7.01 6.85 -1.22
N GLN A 367 6.02 7.37 -0.48
CA GLN A 367 4.60 7.03 -0.69
C GLN A 367 4.13 7.45 -2.08
N ARG A 368 4.44 8.69 -2.50
CA ARG A 368 4.11 9.18 -3.84
C ARG A 368 4.79 8.38 -4.95
N LYS A 369 6.09 8.09 -4.78
CA LYS A 369 6.85 7.27 -5.73
C LYS A 369 6.25 5.87 -5.87
N LEU A 370 5.86 5.24 -4.76
CA LEU A 370 5.22 3.92 -4.76
C LEU A 370 3.89 3.94 -5.51
N TYR A 371 3.08 4.97 -5.28
CA TYR A 371 1.82 5.16 -6.01
C TYR A 371 2.07 5.29 -7.53
N LEU A 372 2.98 6.15 -7.94
CA LEU A 372 3.31 6.37 -9.36
C LEU A 372 3.85 5.10 -10.03
N LEU A 373 4.71 4.33 -9.37
CA LEU A 373 5.21 3.06 -9.89
C LEU A 373 4.09 2.03 -10.09
N LYS A 374 3.13 1.96 -9.18
CA LYS A 374 1.96 1.08 -9.30
C LYS A 374 1.06 1.49 -10.47
N GLU A 375 0.79 2.79 -10.62
CA GLU A 375 0.02 3.31 -11.76
C GLU A 375 0.77 3.10 -13.09
N GLN A 376 2.08 3.28 -13.11
CA GLN A 376 2.90 3.01 -14.29
C GLN A 376 2.85 1.52 -14.67
N LYS A 377 2.96 0.60 -13.71
CA LYS A 377 2.79 -0.84 -13.98
C LYS A 377 1.43 -1.14 -14.56
N LYS A 378 0.37 -0.59 -13.97
CA LYS A 378 -1.00 -0.74 -14.46
C LYS A 378 -1.13 -0.24 -15.91
N GLY A 379 -0.56 0.93 -16.21
CA GLY A 379 -0.52 1.49 -17.56
C GLY A 379 0.23 0.59 -18.57
N TYR A 380 1.35 -0.02 -18.18
CA TYR A 380 2.06 -0.98 -19.01
C TYR A 380 1.20 -2.22 -19.29
N LEU A 381 0.59 -2.82 -18.26
CA LEU A 381 -0.29 -3.98 -18.46
C LEU A 381 -1.47 -3.67 -19.38
N GLN A 382 -2.08 -2.48 -19.27
CA GLN A 382 -3.21 -2.08 -20.10
C GLN A 382 -2.84 -1.80 -21.57
N LYS A 383 -1.62 -1.33 -21.82
CA LYS A 383 -1.22 -0.86 -23.16
C LYS A 383 -0.28 -1.81 -23.88
N MET A 384 0.42 -2.69 -23.16
CA MET A 384 1.34 -3.68 -23.75
C MET A 384 0.69 -5.06 -23.91
N PHE A 385 -0.47 -5.28 -23.31
CA PHE A 385 -1.25 -6.52 -23.48
C PHE A 385 -2.47 -6.25 -24.37
N VAL A 386 -2.92 -7.30 -25.12
CA VAL A 386 -3.98 -7.20 -26.14
C VAL A 386 -5.15 -8.10 -25.77
#